data_19d349b7a2acfaf58fdaf662da0bec38
#
_entry.id   19d349b7a2acfaf58fdaf662da0bec38
#
_cell.length_a   1.000
_cell.length_b   1.000
_cell.length_c   1.000
_cell.angle_alpha   90.00
_cell.angle_beta   90.00
_cell.angle_gamma   90.00
#
_symmetry.space_group_name_H-M   'P 1'
#
loop_
_entity.id
_entity.type
_entity.pdbx_description
1 polymer ?
#
loop_
_entity_poly.entity_id
_entity_poly.type
_entity_poly.pdbx_seq_one_letter_code
_entity_poly.pdbx_strand_id
1 'polypeptide(L)'
;MNKSELKKKLTPEQYRVTQEKGTEAPFSGKFVNHHEKGMYTCIVCGRPLFPSNTKFDSGTGWPSFDKAIPGAVSQVPDTAHGMNRTEITCSNCGAHLGHVFDDGLIDTEKRFCTNSCSLDFTPD
;
A
#
# COMPACT_ATOMS: atom_id res chain seq x y z
N MET A 1 3.84 8.18 -16.73
CA MET A 1 4.15 6.96 -17.53
C MET A 1 2.89 6.41 -18.15
N ASN A 2 2.98 5.93 -19.38
CA ASN A 2 1.86 5.25 -20.02
C ASN A 2 1.86 3.76 -19.64
N LYS A 3 0.80 3.04 -20.00
CA LYS A 3 0.67 1.62 -19.68
C LYS A 3 1.81 0.77 -20.21
N SER A 4 2.30 1.08 -21.39
CA SER A 4 3.37 0.33 -22.04
C SER A 4 4.68 0.45 -21.23
N GLU A 5 5.01 1.64 -20.77
CA GLU A 5 6.19 1.88 -19.93
C GLU A 5 6.07 1.18 -18.59
N LEU A 6 4.88 1.22 -17.97
CA LEU A 6 4.63 0.56 -16.70
C LEU A 6 4.77 -0.95 -16.81
N LYS A 7 4.29 -1.55 -17.90
CA LYS A 7 4.44 -2.99 -18.11
C LYS A 7 5.90 -3.42 -18.23
N LYS A 8 6.76 -2.55 -18.72
CA LYS A 8 8.20 -2.82 -18.81
C LYS A 8 8.88 -2.66 -17.46
N LYS A 9 8.45 -1.67 -16.67
CA LYS A 9 9.07 -1.34 -15.38
C LYS A 9 8.66 -2.32 -14.27
N LEU A 10 7.39 -2.73 -14.26
CA LEU A 10 6.80 -3.52 -13.19
C LEU A 10 6.76 -5.01 -13.57
N THR A 11 6.83 -5.87 -12.55
CA THR A 11 6.49 -7.28 -12.77
C THR A 11 5.01 -7.41 -13.11
N PRO A 12 4.57 -8.53 -13.73
CA PRO A 12 3.14 -8.72 -14.01
C PRO A 12 2.26 -8.59 -12.77
N GLU A 13 2.72 -9.10 -11.62
CA GLU A 13 1.95 -8.98 -10.39
C GLU A 13 1.91 -7.55 -9.88
N GLN A 14 3.03 -6.82 -9.92
CA GLN A 14 3.06 -5.41 -9.54
C GLN A 14 2.13 -4.59 -10.42
N TYR A 15 2.11 -4.86 -11.71
CA TYR A 15 1.20 -4.18 -12.63
C TYR A 15 -0.27 -4.48 -12.31
N ARG A 16 -0.60 -5.74 -12.09
CA ARG A 16 -1.97 -6.16 -11.75
C ARG A 16 -2.45 -5.47 -10.48
N VAL A 17 -1.62 -5.43 -9.44
CA VAL A 17 -1.99 -4.84 -8.16
C VAL A 17 -2.13 -3.33 -8.26
N THR A 18 -1.16 -2.63 -8.87
CA THR A 18 -1.14 -1.17 -8.87
C THR A 18 -2.03 -0.54 -9.93
N GLN A 19 -2.23 -1.19 -11.06
CA GLN A 19 -2.95 -0.62 -12.20
C GLN A 19 -4.33 -1.23 -12.42
N GLU A 20 -4.54 -2.46 -11.98
CA GLU A 20 -5.80 -3.18 -12.18
C GLU A 20 -6.53 -3.46 -10.86
N LYS A 21 -6.10 -2.80 -9.79
CA LYS A 21 -6.68 -2.92 -8.44
C LYS A 21 -6.68 -4.35 -7.91
N GLY A 22 -5.67 -5.13 -8.27
CA GLY A 22 -5.51 -6.48 -7.75
C GLY A 22 -5.10 -6.49 -6.29
N THR A 23 -5.23 -7.64 -5.65
CA THR A 23 -4.80 -7.86 -4.28
C THR A 23 -3.84 -9.04 -4.26
N GLU A 24 -2.68 -8.88 -3.62
CA GLU A 24 -1.76 -10.00 -3.44
C GLU A 24 -2.32 -11.00 -2.43
N ALA A 25 -1.89 -12.26 -2.51
CA ALA A 25 -2.31 -13.27 -1.54
C ALA A 25 -1.77 -12.92 -0.15
N PRO A 26 -2.54 -13.18 0.93
CA PRO A 26 -2.04 -12.88 2.28
C PRO A 26 -0.78 -13.70 2.58
N PHE A 27 0.15 -13.09 3.33
CA PHE A 27 1.44 -13.68 3.72
C PHE A 27 2.39 -13.97 2.55
N SER A 28 2.08 -13.49 1.35
CA SER A 28 2.93 -13.72 0.17
C SER A 28 3.90 -12.58 -0.09
N GLY A 29 3.64 -11.39 0.45
CA GLY A 29 4.44 -10.20 0.17
C GLY A 29 5.71 -10.12 1.00
N LYS A 30 6.77 -9.57 0.40
CA LYS A 30 8.08 -9.48 1.04
C LYS A 30 8.15 -8.53 2.24
N PHE A 31 7.19 -7.62 2.37
CA PHE A 31 7.20 -6.64 3.46
C PHE A 31 6.27 -6.98 4.62
N VAL A 32 5.59 -8.12 4.60
CA VAL A 32 4.66 -8.49 5.68
C VAL A 32 5.38 -8.50 7.03
N ASN A 33 6.51 -9.19 7.11
CA ASN A 33 7.30 -9.31 8.33
C ASN A 33 8.58 -8.47 8.28
N HIS A 34 8.56 -7.38 7.54
CA HIS A 34 9.71 -6.52 7.34
C HIS A 34 9.78 -5.47 8.45
N HIS A 35 10.91 -5.38 9.14
CA HIS A 35 11.10 -4.51 10.31
C HIS A 35 12.30 -3.56 10.20
N GLU A 36 12.91 -3.44 9.03
CA GLU A 36 14.04 -2.55 8.83
C GLU A 36 13.61 -1.08 8.93
N LYS A 37 14.50 -0.23 9.44
CA LYS A 37 14.23 1.21 9.54
C LYS A 37 14.41 1.88 8.19
N GLY A 38 13.47 2.70 7.80
CA GLY A 38 13.52 3.43 6.55
C GLY A 38 12.15 3.93 6.11
N MET A 39 11.97 4.02 4.80
CA MET A 39 10.79 4.59 4.21
C MET A 39 10.21 3.64 3.16
N TYR A 40 8.92 3.35 3.28
CA TYR A 40 8.18 2.62 2.24
C TYR A 40 7.68 3.61 1.20
N THR A 41 7.99 3.35 -0.06
CA THR A 41 7.71 4.25 -1.17
C THR A 41 6.79 3.58 -2.18
N CYS A 42 6.16 4.39 -3.04
CA CYS A 42 5.35 3.87 -4.14
C CYS A 42 6.24 3.18 -5.17
N ILE A 43 5.93 1.93 -5.51
CA ILE A 43 6.71 1.17 -6.50
C ILE A 43 6.65 1.81 -7.88
N VAL A 44 5.60 2.55 -8.19
CA VAL A 44 5.41 3.16 -9.51
C VAL A 44 6.17 4.47 -9.65
N CYS A 45 6.00 5.41 -8.70
CA CYS A 45 6.54 6.76 -8.85
C CYS A 45 7.63 7.12 -7.84
N GLY A 46 7.89 6.26 -6.84
CA GLY A 46 8.92 6.50 -5.84
C GLY A 46 8.56 7.46 -4.72
N ARG A 47 7.33 7.96 -4.68
CA ARG A 47 6.92 8.89 -3.64
C ARG A 47 6.96 8.23 -2.26
N PRO A 48 7.54 8.87 -1.23
CA PRO A 48 7.45 8.36 0.14
C PRO A 48 6.00 8.27 0.62
N LEU A 49 5.62 7.14 1.21
CA LEU A 49 4.25 6.88 1.64
C LEU A 49 4.12 6.63 3.13
N PHE A 50 4.93 5.70 3.66
CA PHE A 50 4.82 5.26 5.06
C PHE A 50 6.20 5.16 5.70
N PRO A 51 6.46 5.92 6.77
CA PRO A 51 7.69 5.71 7.55
C PRO A 51 7.63 4.36 8.27
N SER A 52 8.79 3.72 8.44
CA SER A 52 8.86 2.40 9.07
C SER A 52 8.35 2.39 10.51
N ASN A 53 8.44 3.52 11.21
CA ASN A 53 7.96 3.61 12.60
C ASN A 53 6.44 3.58 12.72
N THR A 54 5.70 3.64 11.59
CA THR A 54 4.25 3.51 11.59
C THR A 54 3.79 2.10 11.25
N LYS A 55 4.71 1.21 10.89
CA LYS A 55 4.38 -0.18 10.55
C LYS A 55 4.13 -1.00 11.81
N PHE A 56 3.11 -1.84 11.78
CA PHE A 56 2.84 -2.78 12.86
C PHE A 56 2.37 -4.13 12.28
N ASP A 57 2.49 -5.18 13.10
CA ASP A 57 2.09 -6.53 12.71
C ASP A 57 0.60 -6.73 13.04
N SER A 58 -0.24 -6.64 12.04
CA SER A 58 -1.70 -6.77 12.21
C SER A 58 -2.20 -8.21 12.22
N GLY A 59 -1.37 -9.15 11.76
CA GLY A 59 -1.77 -10.55 11.64
C GLY A 59 -2.65 -10.84 10.43
N THR A 60 -2.88 -9.85 9.57
CA THR A 60 -3.78 -10.01 8.41
C THR A 60 -3.12 -10.64 7.20
N GLY A 61 -1.79 -10.65 7.15
CA GLY A 61 -1.04 -11.18 6.01
C GLY A 61 -0.62 -10.13 5.00
N TRP A 62 -0.86 -8.85 5.29
CA TRP A 62 -0.42 -7.72 4.47
C TRP A 62 0.30 -6.70 5.32
N PRO A 63 1.27 -5.95 4.74
CA PRO A 63 1.91 -4.85 5.48
C PRO A 63 0.87 -3.86 5.99
N SER A 64 0.94 -3.51 7.25
CA SER A 64 -0.02 -2.61 7.90
C SER A 64 0.67 -1.44 8.55
N PHE A 65 0.06 -0.26 8.45
CA PHE A 65 0.59 0.99 8.98
C PHE A 65 -0.52 1.74 9.69
N ASP A 66 -0.17 2.45 10.77
CA ASP A 66 -1.15 3.25 11.50
C ASP A 66 -1.26 4.68 10.99
N LYS A 67 -0.25 5.15 10.24
CA LYS A 67 -0.23 6.49 9.64
C LYS A 67 0.49 6.49 8.31
N ALA A 68 0.01 7.32 7.40
CA ALA A 68 0.72 7.67 6.17
C ALA A 68 1.33 9.05 6.32
N ILE A 69 2.32 9.39 5.48
CA ILE A 69 2.81 10.76 5.37
C ILE A 69 1.64 11.64 4.94
N PRO A 70 1.41 12.80 5.60
CA PRO A 70 0.30 13.68 5.22
C PRO A 70 0.32 14.01 3.73
N GLY A 71 -0.83 13.81 3.07
CA GLY A 71 -0.97 14.08 1.63
C GLY A 71 -0.39 13.03 0.70
N ALA A 72 0.25 11.97 1.22
CA ALA A 72 0.88 10.96 0.38
C ALA A 72 -0.12 9.98 -0.24
N VAL A 73 -1.20 9.69 0.47
CA VAL A 73 -2.23 8.75 -0.01
C VAL A 73 -3.58 9.44 -0.09
N SER A 74 -4.38 9.01 -1.06
CA SER A 74 -5.76 9.45 -1.24
C SER A 74 -6.69 8.34 -0.82
N GLN A 75 -7.84 8.69 -0.24
CA GLN A 75 -8.85 7.73 0.18
C GLN A 75 -10.04 7.83 -0.75
N VAL A 76 -10.47 6.70 -1.30
CA VAL A 76 -11.54 6.62 -2.29
C VAL A 76 -12.55 5.58 -1.85
N PRO A 77 -13.86 5.89 -1.83
CA PRO A 77 -14.87 4.88 -1.52
C PRO A 77 -14.77 3.68 -2.47
N ASP A 78 -14.83 2.47 -1.92
CA ASP A 78 -14.81 1.24 -2.69
C ASP A 78 -16.00 0.38 -2.26
N THR A 79 -17.00 0.31 -3.13
CA THR A 79 -18.22 -0.46 -2.89
C THR A 79 -18.30 -1.72 -3.74
N ALA A 80 -17.21 -2.11 -4.38
CA ALA A 80 -17.15 -3.31 -5.20
C ALA A 80 -17.50 -4.56 -4.36
N HIS A 81 -18.13 -5.52 -5.00
CA HIS A 81 -18.54 -6.80 -4.38
C HIS A 81 -19.47 -6.62 -3.17
N GLY A 82 -20.24 -5.53 -3.14
CA GLY A 82 -21.19 -5.27 -2.06
C GLY A 82 -20.56 -4.89 -0.73
N MET A 83 -19.27 -4.57 -0.73
CA MET A 83 -18.56 -4.17 0.49
C MET A 83 -18.46 -2.66 0.60
N ASN A 84 -18.43 -2.16 1.84
CA ASN A 84 -18.16 -0.75 2.13
C ASN A 84 -16.74 -0.64 2.64
N ARG A 85 -15.81 -0.35 1.73
CA ARG A 85 -14.41 -0.19 2.08
C ARG A 85 -13.90 1.15 1.59
N THR A 86 -12.74 1.56 2.09
CA THR A 86 -12.04 2.74 1.60
C THR A 86 -10.73 2.31 0.98
N GLU A 87 -10.63 2.49 -0.32
CA GLU A 87 -9.41 2.22 -1.08
C GLU A 87 -8.39 3.32 -0.82
N ILE A 88 -7.09 2.96 -0.74
CA ILE A 88 -6.02 3.95 -0.72
C ILE A 88 -5.20 3.86 -2.00
N THR A 89 -4.90 5.03 -2.55
CA THR A 89 -4.09 5.18 -3.76
C THR A 89 -2.96 6.17 -3.50
N CYS A 90 -1.91 6.06 -4.30
CA CYS A 90 -0.83 7.07 -4.27
C CYS A 90 -1.37 8.40 -4.79
N SER A 91 -1.26 9.46 -3.99
CA SER A 91 -1.76 10.79 -4.39
C SER A 91 -1.02 11.36 -5.59
N ASN A 92 0.21 10.90 -5.83
CA ASN A 92 1.02 11.41 -6.93
C ASN A 92 0.69 10.74 -8.27
N CYS A 93 0.58 9.40 -8.30
CA CYS A 93 0.42 8.66 -9.56
C CYS A 93 -0.88 7.87 -9.66
N GLY A 94 -1.67 7.79 -8.60
CA GLY A 94 -2.94 7.06 -8.61
C GLY A 94 -2.82 5.55 -8.48
N ALA A 95 -1.63 5.01 -8.25
CA ALA A 95 -1.44 3.57 -8.09
C ALA A 95 -2.28 3.04 -6.93
N HIS A 96 -2.94 1.91 -7.14
CA HIS A 96 -3.67 1.23 -6.07
C HIS A 96 -2.70 0.67 -5.04
N LEU A 97 -2.89 1.03 -3.77
CA LEU A 97 -2.02 0.59 -2.69
C LEU A 97 -2.69 -0.49 -1.83
N GLY A 98 -3.95 -0.34 -1.53
CA GLY A 98 -4.68 -1.23 -0.66
C GLY A 98 -5.95 -0.57 -0.14
N HIS A 99 -6.24 -0.79 1.15
CA HIS A 99 -7.43 -0.25 1.81
C HIS A 99 -7.08 0.24 3.20
N VAL A 100 -7.88 1.18 3.72
CA VAL A 100 -7.77 1.65 5.09
C VAL A 100 -9.02 1.21 5.86
N PHE A 101 -8.80 0.76 7.10
CA PHE A 101 -9.85 0.29 8.01
C PHE A 101 -9.78 1.08 9.31
N ASP A 102 -10.92 1.17 10.02
CA ASP A 102 -11.03 1.92 11.29
C ASP A 102 -10.84 1.00 12.51
N ASP A 103 -10.07 -0.06 12.37
CA ASP A 103 -9.80 -1.04 13.43
C ASP A 103 -8.33 -1.06 13.87
N GLY A 104 -7.68 0.08 13.80
CA GLY A 104 -6.27 0.22 14.17
C GLY A 104 -6.04 0.05 15.67
N LEU A 105 -4.76 -0.17 16.04
CA LEU A 105 -4.37 -0.51 17.42
C LEU A 105 -4.03 0.71 18.28
N ILE A 106 -3.96 1.90 17.71
CA ILE A 106 -3.51 3.11 18.41
C ILE A 106 -4.46 4.28 18.19
N ASP A 107 -4.06 5.47 18.67
CA ASP A 107 -4.89 6.67 18.71
C ASP A 107 -5.52 7.07 17.38
N THR A 108 -4.91 6.73 16.25
CA THR A 108 -5.48 7.06 14.94
C THR A 108 -6.67 6.17 14.61
N GLU A 109 -6.77 5.02 15.24
CA GLU A 109 -7.78 3.99 14.96
C GLU A 109 -7.83 3.58 13.49
N LYS A 110 -6.75 3.82 12.74
CA LYS A 110 -6.63 3.50 11.33
C LYS A 110 -5.67 2.35 11.11
N ARG A 111 -6.03 1.46 10.20
CA ARG A 111 -5.13 0.42 9.73
C ARG A 111 -5.04 0.54 8.21
N PHE A 112 -3.92 1.07 7.73
CA PHE A 112 -3.63 1.15 6.31
C PHE A 112 -3.04 -0.19 5.88
N CYS A 113 -3.84 -1.01 5.22
CA CYS A 113 -3.46 -2.34 4.78
C CYS A 113 -3.02 -2.25 3.32
N THR A 114 -1.74 -2.48 3.04
CA THR A 114 -1.18 -2.28 1.71
C THR A 114 -0.67 -3.59 1.12
N ASN A 115 -0.60 -3.64 -0.20
CA ASN A 115 0.04 -4.76 -0.89
C ASN A 115 1.54 -4.50 -0.97
N SER A 116 2.37 -5.52 -0.62
CA SER A 116 3.82 -5.41 -0.79
C SER A 116 4.18 -5.09 -2.24
N CYS A 117 3.40 -5.59 -3.20
CA CYS A 117 3.61 -5.35 -4.63
C CYS A 117 3.46 -3.87 -5.01
N SER A 118 2.80 -3.07 -4.17
CA SER A 118 2.63 -1.63 -4.41
C SER A 118 3.76 -0.81 -3.81
N LEU A 119 4.66 -1.43 -3.06
CA LEU A 119 5.66 -0.75 -2.26
C LEU A 119 7.08 -1.10 -2.69
N ASP A 120 7.96 -0.12 -2.52
CA ASP A 120 9.40 -0.31 -2.48
C ASP A 120 9.88 0.17 -1.12
N PHE A 121 11.14 -0.04 -0.79
CA PHE A 121 11.68 0.32 0.51
C PHE A 121 13.06 0.96 0.35
N THR A 122 13.24 2.11 1.02
CA THR A 122 14.52 2.80 1.09
C THR A 122 15.00 2.77 2.53
N PRO A 123 16.10 2.05 2.85
CA PRO A 123 16.60 2.02 4.22
C PRO A 123 17.21 3.35 4.63
N ASP A 124 17.15 3.63 5.92
CA ASP A 124 17.79 4.82 6.49
C ASP A 124 19.31 4.79 6.34
#